data_97bf9710b474a3b3c40af38be5fdec1e
#
_entry.id   97bf9710b474a3b3c40af38be5fdec1e
#
_cell.length_a   1.000
_cell.length_b   1.000
_cell.length_c   1.000
_cell.angle_alpha   90.00
_cell.angle_beta   90.00
_cell.angle_gamma   90.00
#
_symmetry.space_group_name_H-M   'P 1'
#
loop_
_entity.id
_entity.type
_entity.pdbx_description
1 polymer ?
#
loop_
_entity_poly.entity_id
_entity_poly.type
_entity_poly.pdbx_seq_one_letter_code
_entity_poly.pdbx_strand_id
1 'polypeptide(L)'
;MAVTALPDLNELPAEELRALILAQHEQLVSAEDKLTTTQEKLLSREREIEHLKLLLVKLHRMQFGRKSEKLARQIEQLELRLEELESNRSEKESTPPEPASVPASSTASTAKPARRTLPDHLPRQTRRHEPKETVCPQCQGELRKLGEDVSEMLEYVPASFVVIRHVRTKLCCATCDCIVQAEAPSRPIERGLAGPGLLAHVLVSKYCDHQPLYRQSEIYARQGVELERSTMADWVGGSSRLLEPLVEALRRYVTAADKLHADDTPVPVLAPGQGKTKTGRLWTYVRDDRPAGDTGAPAVWFAYSPDRKGEHPAQHLEKFHGTLQADAYAGFNQLYENVRIRHAACWAHVRRHFYDLEQAHSSPVARETLQRIGALYGVEEEIRGKPPDQRRAVRQTQSKPLLDSLREWFEATLSKLSRKSETTVAIRYALSRWDALTRYIEDGHIEIDNNAAERSLRGVALGPPATRRCWQALVEKANSAKVEQNT
;
A
#
# COMPACT_ATOMS: atom_id res chain seq x y z
N MET A 1 -30.65 -0.75 24.79
CA MET A 1 -32.07 -0.81 25.31
C MET A 1 -32.01 -1.32 26.73
N ALA A 2 -32.69 -0.67 27.67
CA ALA A 2 -32.68 -1.03 29.07
C ALA A 2 -33.36 -2.41 29.26
N VAL A 3 -32.69 -3.31 29.94
CA VAL A 3 -33.22 -4.62 30.33
C VAL A 3 -34.25 -4.32 31.43
N THR A 4 -35.53 -4.33 31.08
CA THR A 4 -36.62 -4.31 32.07
C THR A 4 -36.56 -5.62 32.82
N ALA A 5 -36.43 -5.54 34.16
CA ALA A 5 -36.49 -6.71 35.05
C ALA A 5 -37.80 -7.45 34.80
N LEU A 6 -37.76 -8.79 34.76
CA LEU A 6 -38.94 -9.63 34.67
C LEU A 6 -39.87 -9.35 35.89
N PRO A 7 -41.16 -9.13 35.66
CA PRO A 7 -42.11 -9.00 36.75
C PRO A 7 -42.21 -10.32 37.52
N ASP A 8 -42.55 -10.27 38.80
CA ASP A 8 -42.74 -11.47 39.60
C ASP A 8 -43.93 -12.28 39.07
N LEU A 9 -43.63 -13.43 38.46
CA LEU A 9 -44.60 -14.26 37.76
C LEU A 9 -45.67 -14.85 38.67
N ASN A 10 -45.46 -14.82 40.00
CA ASN A 10 -46.41 -15.36 40.99
C ASN A 10 -47.50 -14.35 41.38
N GLU A 11 -47.34 -13.06 41.10
CA GLU A 11 -48.33 -12.01 41.46
C GLU A 11 -49.15 -11.57 40.23
N LEU A 12 -48.90 -12.10 38.99
CA LEU A 12 -49.62 -11.70 37.80
C LEU A 12 -50.93 -12.47 37.59
N PRO A 13 -52.02 -11.77 37.16
CA PRO A 13 -53.26 -12.41 36.75
C PRO A 13 -53.06 -13.37 35.57
N ALA A 14 -53.87 -14.46 35.55
CA ALA A 14 -53.72 -15.50 34.52
C ALA A 14 -53.82 -15.00 33.05
N GLU A 15 -54.51 -13.89 32.78
CA GLU A 15 -54.62 -13.27 31.47
C GLU A 15 -53.35 -12.52 31.08
N GLU A 16 -52.70 -11.83 32.01
CA GLU A 16 -51.43 -11.16 31.76
C GLU A 16 -50.28 -12.16 31.56
N LEU A 17 -50.30 -13.26 32.30
CA LEU A 17 -49.35 -14.39 32.10
C LEU A 17 -49.49 -15.01 30.71
N ARG A 18 -50.71 -15.19 30.20
CA ARG A 18 -50.96 -15.68 28.84
C ARG A 18 -50.49 -14.69 27.78
N ALA A 19 -50.70 -13.40 27.96
CA ALA A 19 -50.25 -12.36 27.06
C ALA A 19 -48.71 -12.31 26.99
N LEU A 20 -48.02 -12.45 28.13
CA LEU A 20 -46.56 -12.49 28.23
C LEU A 20 -45.97 -13.72 27.52
N ILE A 21 -46.60 -14.89 27.70
CA ILE A 21 -46.15 -16.14 27.02
C ILE A 21 -46.34 -16.02 25.51
N LEU A 22 -47.44 -15.45 25.02
CA LEU A 22 -47.67 -15.25 23.60
C LEU A 22 -46.67 -14.26 23.01
N ALA A 23 -46.37 -13.14 23.68
CA ALA A 23 -45.40 -12.17 23.26
C ALA A 23 -43.97 -12.75 23.21
N GLN A 24 -43.59 -13.58 24.20
CA GLN A 24 -42.32 -14.29 24.19
C GLN A 24 -42.25 -15.33 23.09
N HIS A 25 -43.34 -16.04 22.80
CA HIS A 25 -43.41 -16.99 21.71
C HIS A 25 -43.21 -16.30 20.34
N GLU A 26 -43.88 -15.16 20.11
CA GLU A 26 -43.67 -14.38 18.88
C GLU A 26 -42.24 -13.87 18.74
N GLN A 27 -41.62 -13.42 19.84
CA GLN A 27 -40.22 -13.02 19.83
C GLN A 27 -39.26 -14.18 19.50
N LEU A 28 -39.54 -15.38 20.07
CA LEU A 28 -38.76 -16.58 19.77
C LEU A 28 -38.86 -16.98 18.29
N VAL A 29 -40.07 -17.05 17.73
CA VAL A 29 -40.28 -17.36 16.31
C VAL A 29 -39.57 -16.35 15.42
N SER A 30 -39.69 -15.03 15.74
CA SER A 30 -38.97 -13.99 14.99
C SER A 30 -37.46 -14.09 15.11
N ALA A 31 -36.93 -14.55 16.25
CA ALA A 31 -35.49 -14.77 16.44
C ALA A 31 -35.00 -16.01 15.67
N GLU A 32 -35.79 -17.08 15.66
CA GLU A 32 -35.49 -18.31 14.87
C GLU A 32 -35.49 -18.05 13.36
N ASP A 33 -36.45 -17.26 12.85
CA ASP A 33 -36.47 -16.84 11.43
C ASP A 33 -35.27 -15.98 11.05
N LYS A 34 -34.83 -15.10 11.94
CA LYS A 34 -33.60 -14.31 11.72
C LYS A 34 -32.35 -15.17 11.76
N LEU A 35 -32.31 -16.15 12.63
CA LEU A 35 -31.21 -17.10 12.76
C LEU A 35 -31.08 -17.96 11.50
N THR A 36 -32.20 -18.54 11.03
CA THR A 36 -32.22 -19.35 9.79
C THR A 36 -31.81 -18.52 8.57
N THR A 37 -32.34 -17.31 8.41
CA THR A 37 -31.96 -16.40 7.32
C THR A 37 -30.47 -16.04 7.37
N THR A 38 -29.92 -15.89 8.56
CA THR A 38 -28.48 -15.56 8.74
C THR A 38 -27.61 -16.77 8.43
N GLN A 39 -28.03 -17.97 8.83
CA GLN A 39 -27.33 -19.23 8.51
C GLN A 39 -27.33 -19.50 7.01
N GLU A 40 -28.44 -19.31 6.32
CA GLU A 40 -28.51 -19.46 4.85
C GLU A 40 -27.56 -18.48 4.13
N LYS A 41 -27.49 -17.23 4.60
CA LYS A 41 -26.54 -16.24 4.07
C LYS A 41 -25.08 -16.62 4.32
N LEU A 42 -24.76 -17.21 5.46
CA LEU A 42 -23.42 -17.71 5.77
C LEU A 42 -23.04 -18.87 4.84
N LEU A 43 -23.91 -19.86 4.70
CA LEU A 43 -23.69 -21.00 3.81
C LEU A 43 -23.54 -20.58 2.33
N SER A 44 -24.30 -19.59 1.90
CA SER A 44 -24.19 -19.03 0.54
C SER A 44 -22.82 -18.36 0.32
N ARG A 45 -22.33 -17.60 1.31
CA ARG A 45 -21.00 -16.97 1.23
C ARG A 45 -19.86 -17.98 1.29
N GLU A 46 -19.98 -19.01 2.10
CA GLU A 46 -18.98 -20.08 2.15
C GLU A 46 -18.85 -20.79 0.80
N ARG A 47 -19.97 -21.08 0.13
CA ARG A 47 -19.98 -21.64 -1.22
C ARG A 47 -19.34 -20.69 -2.25
N GLU A 48 -19.60 -19.38 -2.13
CA GLU A 48 -18.98 -18.37 -3.01
C GLU A 48 -17.46 -18.31 -2.81
N ILE A 49 -16.99 -18.34 -1.57
CA ILE A 49 -15.55 -18.39 -1.23
C ILE A 49 -14.89 -19.63 -1.83
N GLU A 50 -15.51 -20.81 -1.69
CA GLU A 50 -14.98 -22.06 -2.21
C GLU A 50 -14.95 -22.08 -3.74
N HIS A 51 -15.99 -21.54 -4.38
CA HIS A 51 -16.04 -21.37 -5.83
C HIS A 51 -14.94 -20.43 -6.35
N LEU A 52 -14.71 -19.30 -5.69
CA LEU A 52 -13.66 -18.35 -6.05
C LEU A 52 -12.26 -18.99 -5.89
N LYS A 53 -12.03 -19.76 -4.84
CA LYS A 53 -10.78 -20.53 -4.65
C LYS A 53 -10.52 -21.51 -5.79
N LEU A 54 -11.54 -22.24 -6.23
CA LEU A 54 -11.43 -23.16 -7.36
C LEU A 54 -11.16 -22.43 -8.69
N LEU A 55 -11.80 -21.28 -8.93
CA LEU A 55 -11.56 -20.44 -10.10
C LEU A 55 -10.14 -19.90 -10.12
N LEU A 56 -9.62 -19.41 -8.99
CA LEU A 56 -8.24 -18.95 -8.86
C LEU A 56 -7.23 -20.04 -9.18
N VAL A 57 -7.42 -21.24 -8.63
CA VAL A 57 -6.56 -22.39 -8.95
C VAL A 57 -6.57 -22.72 -10.44
N LYS A 58 -7.74 -22.65 -11.09
CA LYS A 58 -7.89 -22.89 -12.52
C LYS A 58 -7.18 -21.81 -13.35
N LEU A 59 -7.34 -20.54 -12.99
CA LEU A 59 -6.74 -19.41 -13.68
C LEU A 59 -5.21 -19.41 -13.51
N HIS A 60 -4.69 -19.73 -12.33
CA HIS A 60 -3.25 -19.90 -12.11
C HIS A 60 -2.63 -21.02 -12.97
N ARG A 61 -3.35 -22.13 -13.18
CA ARG A 61 -2.90 -23.20 -14.09
C ARG A 61 -2.86 -22.77 -15.56
N MET A 62 -3.70 -21.79 -15.96
CA MET A 62 -3.75 -21.29 -17.33
C MET A 62 -2.75 -20.16 -17.61
N GLN A 63 -2.02 -19.67 -16.60
CA GLN A 63 -1.10 -18.53 -16.67
C GLN A 63 0.21 -18.81 -17.43
N PHE A 64 0.48 -20.07 -17.83
CA PHE A 64 1.66 -20.46 -18.59
C PHE A 64 1.50 -20.25 -20.11
N GLY A 65 1.29 -19.00 -20.56
CA GLY A 65 1.18 -18.68 -21.99
C GLY A 65 1.11 -17.18 -22.30
N ARG A 66 1.47 -16.82 -23.54
CA ARG A 66 1.66 -15.44 -24.06
C ARG A 66 0.48 -14.46 -24.03
N LYS A 67 -0.63 -14.73 -23.32
CA LYS A 67 -1.80 -13.84 -23.19
C LYS A 67 -2.05 -13.39 -21.73
N SER A 68 -0.98 -13.08 -20.99
CA SER A 68 -1.01 -13.04 -19.54
C SER A 68 -1.59 -11.79 -18.88
N GLU A 69 -1.62 -10.59 -19.49
CA GLU A 69 -2.03 -9.37 -18.78
C GLU A 69 -3.53 -9.32 -18.42
N LYS A 70 -4.40 -9.78 -19.32
CA LYS A 70 -5.85 -9.83 -19.05
C LYS A 70 -6.18 -10.87 -17.99
N LEU A 71 -5.46 -11.99 -18.02
CA LEU A 71 -5.62 -13.08 -17.06
C LEU A 71 -5.07 -12.68 -15.68
N ALA A 72 -3.92 -11.99 -15.63
CA ALA A 72 -3.34 -11.48 -14.40
C ALA A 72 -4.28 -10.49 -13.69
N ARG A 73 -4.91 -9.57 -14.43
CA ARG A 73 -5.93 -8.65 -13.88
C ARG A 73 -7.17 -9.38 -13.35
N GLN A 74 -7.59 -10.45 -14.02
CA GLN A 74 -8.74 -11.25 -13.55
C GLN A 74 -8.40 -12.01 -12.27
N ILE A 75 -7.21 -12.55 -12.16
CA ILE A 75 -6.71 -13.23 -10.94
C ILE A 75 -6.67 -12.23 -9.79
N GLU A 76 -6.08 -11.06 -9.99
CA GLU A 76 -5.98 -10.00 -8.99
C GLU A 76 -7.37 -9.52 -8.50
N GLN A 77 -8.34 -9.34 -9.42
CA GLN A 77 -9.71 -9.00 -9.05
C GLN A 77 -10.40 -10.10 -8.22
N LEU A 78 -10.17 -11.36 -8.55
CA LEU A 78 -10.76 -12.49 -7.82
C LEU A 78 -10.08 -12.69 -6.45
N GLU A 79 -8.77 -12.44 -6.35
CA GLU A 79 -8.04 -12.46 -5.08
C GLU A 79 -8.52 -11.36 -4.14
N LEU A 80 -8.72 -10.14 -4.65
CA LEU A 80 -9.27 -9.03 -3.89
C LEU A 80 -10.70 -9.33 -3.41
N ARG A 81 -11.55 -9.90 -4.28
CA ARG A 81 -12.92 -10.27 -3.89
C ARG A 81 -12.94 -11.38 -2.84
N LEU A 82 -12.04 -12.34 -2.93
CA LEU A 82 -11.88 -13.38 -1.92
C LEU A 82 -11.46 -12.77 -0.57
N GLU A 83 -10.49 -11.85 -0.57
CA GLU A 83 -10.02 -11.16 0.64
C GLU A 83 -11.14 -10.32 1.29
N GLU A 84 -12.01 -9.69 0.48
CA GLU A 84 -13.20 -8.95 0.96
C GLU A 84 -14.21 -9.88 1.64
N LEU A 85 -14.54 -11.01 1.02
CA LEU A 85 -15.50 -11.97 1.59
C LEU A 85 -14.98 -12.59 2.89
N GLU A 86 -13.69 -12.88 2.95
CA GLU A 86 -13.05 -13.46 4.11
C GLU A 86 -12.86 -12.43 5.24
N SER A 87 -12.58 -11.16 4.93
CA SER A 87 -12.53 -10.06 5.92
C SER A 87 -13.90 -9.80 6.56
N ASN A 88 -14.95 -9.78 5.75
CA ASN A 88 -16.34 -9.65 6.24
C ASN A 88 -16.79 -10.84 7.11
N ARG A 89 -16.17 -12.02 6.94
CA ARG A 89 -16.39 -13.18 7.82
C ARG A 89 -15.74 -12.96 9.18
N SER A 90 -14.49 -12.50 9.21
CA SER A 90 -13.73 -12.25 10.44
C SER A 90 -14.35 -11.15 11.33
N GLU A 91 -14.90 -10.09 10.72
CA GLU A 91 -15.58 -9.03 11.45
C GLU A 91 -16.87 -9.49 12.13
N LYS A 92 -17.54 -10.52 11.58
CA LYS A 92 -18.75 -11.09 12.18
C LYS A 92 -18.48 -12.16 13.22
N GLU A 93 -17.36 -12.89 13.10
CA GLU A 93 -16.93 -13.85 14.10
C GLU A 93 -16.36 -13.16 15.36
N SER A 94 -15.95 -11.91 15.26
CA SER A 94 -15.47 -11.09 16.40
C SER A 94 -16.55 -10.34 17.17
N THR A 95 -17.81 -10.38 16.72
CA THR A 95 -18.96 -9.91 17.51
C THR A 95 -19.50 -11.11 18.30
N PRO A 96 -19.34 -11.16 19.63
CA PRO A 96 -19.92 -12.25 20.41
C PRO A 96 -21.44 -12.22 20.26
N PRO A 97 -22.11 -13.36 20.10
CA PRO A 97 -23.56 -13.39 20.24
C PRO A 97 -23.89 -12.92 21.67
N GLU A 98 -24.77 -11.95 21.79
CA GLU A 98 -25.32 -11.55 23.08
C GLU A 98 -25.81 -12.82 23.79
N PRO A 99 -25.30 -13.17 24.98
CA PRO A 99 -25.76 -14.35 25.68
C PRO A 99 -27.16 -14.06 26.25
N ALA A 100 -28.06 -14.94 25.90
CA ALA A 100 -29.34 -15.05 26.63
C ALA A 100 -29.04 -15.15 28.12
N SER A 101 -29.55 -14.22 28.91
CA SER A 101 -29.37 -14.08 30.33
C SER A 101 -29.91 -15.29 31.06
N VAL A 102 -29.06 -16.07 31.72
CA VAL A 102 -29.42 -16.91 32.84
C VAL A 102 -28.91 -16.22 34.12
N PRO A 103 -29.74 -16.00 35.15
CA PRO A 103 -29.29 -15.27 36.31
C PRO A 103 -28.42 -16.14 37.22
N ALA A 104 -27.16 -15.84 37.30
CA ALA A 104 -26.30 -16.31 38.38
C ALA A 104 -25.60 -15.10 39.01
N SER A 105 -25.99 -14.80 40.22
CA SER A 105 -25.31 -13.86 41.10
C SER A 105 -23.86 -14.31 41.34
N SER A 106 -22.91 -13.51 40.94
CA SER A 106 -21.64 -13.32 41.65
C SER A 106 -20.82 -12.26 40.91
N THR A 107 -20.25 -11.37 41.67
CA THR A 107 -19.30 -10.32 41.34
C THR A 107 -18.33 -10.70 40.23
N ALA A 108 -18.65 -10.30 39.00
CA ALA A 108 -17.73 -10.45 37.88
C ALA A 108 -16.80 -9.24 37.80
N SER A 109 -15.57 -9.45 38.22
CA SER A 109 -14.45 -8.64 37.80
C SER A 109 -14.43 -8.64 36.26
N THR A 110 -14.32 -7.47 35.64
CA THR A 110 -14.13 -7.28 34.21
C THR A 110 -12.82 -7.93 33.78
N ALA A 111 -12.85 -9.22 33.42
CA ALA A 111 -11.72 -9.93 32.89
C ALA A 111 -11.46 -9.39 31.45
N LYS A 112 -10.36 -8.67 31.29
CA LYS A 112 -9.81 -8.35 29.96
C LYS A 112 -9.62 -9.65 29.19
N PRO A 113 -9.87 -9.67 27.85
CA PRO A 113 -9.68 -10.87 27.04
C PRO A 113 -8.28 -11.45 27.28
N ALA A 114 -8.21 -12.70 27.69
CA ALA A 114 -6.96 -13.38 27.99
C ALA A 114 -6.10 -13.41 26.71
N ARG A 115 -4.88 -12.88 26.79
CA ARG A 115 -3.92 -12.97 25.69
C ARG A 115 -3.67 -14.44 25.38
N ARG A 116 -3.80 -14.84 24.10
CA ARG A 116 -3.40 -16.19 23.65
C ARG A 116 -1.93 -16.41 24.00
N THR A 117 -1.61 -17.52 24.62
CA THR A 117 -0.24 -17.93 24.91
C THR A 117 0.47 -18.28 23.60
N LEU A 118 1.73 -17.90 23.49
CA LEU A 118 2.57 -18.29 22.35
C LEU A 118 2.85 -19.81 22.40
N PRO A 119 2.93 -20.50 21.22
CA PRO A 119 3.13 -21.94 21.15
C PRO A 119 4.36 -22.41 21.93
N ASP A 120 4.21 -23.45 22.75
CA ASP A 120 5.28 -23.95 23.65
C ASP A 120 6.42 -24.63 22.90
N HIS A 121 6.17 -25.19 21.71
CA HIS A 121 7.17 -25.88 20.90
C HIS A 121 8.20 -24.95 20.26
N LEU A 122 7.97 -23.63 20.22
CA LEU A 122 8.91 -22.69 19.61
C LEU A 122 10.11 -22.41 20.53
N PRO A 123 11.31 -22.28 19.97
CA PRO A 123 12.49 -21.91 20.74
C PRO A 123 12.32 -20.53 21.36
N ARG A 124 12.68 -20.40 22.64
CA ARG A 124 12.59 -19.15 23.39
C ARG A 124 13.95 -18.54 23.61
N GLN A 125 14.12 -17.30 23.16
CA GLN A 125 15.29 -16.46 23.39
C GLN A 125 15.02 -15.54 24.59
N THR A 126 15.63 -15.81 25.73
CA THR A 126 15.44 -14.98 26.92
C THR A 126 16.38 -13.79 26.90
N ARG A 127 15.82 -12.59 27.00
CA ARG A 127 16.57 -11.34 27.17
C ARG A 127 16.26 -10.76 28.54
N ARG A 128 17.27 -10.66 29.39
CA ARG A 128 17.14 -10.06 30.72
C ARG A 128 17.46 -8.58 30.64
N HIS A 129 16.60 -7.78 31.26
CA HIS A 129 16.79 -6.34 31.41
C HIS A 129 16.91 -6.03 32.90
N GLU A 130 18.09 -5.68 33.33
CA GLU A 130 18.37 -5.33 34.72
C GLU A 130 18.32 -3.80 34.86
N PRO A 131 17.87 -3.27 36.01
CA PRO A 131 17.98 -1.86 36.33
C PRO A 131 19.44 -1.40 36.27
N LYS A 132 19.66 -0.17 35.83
CA LYS A 132 21.00 0.45 35.83
C LYS A 132 21.48 0.81 37.24
N GLU A 133 20.55 1.02 38.14
CA GLU A 133 20.78 1.38 39.53
C GLU A 133 21.21 0.15 40.32
N THR A 134 22.39 0.22 40.93
CA THR A 134 22.91 -0.80 41.85
C THR A 134 22.56 -0.52 43.31
N VAL A 135 22.18 0.72 43.62
CA VAL A 135 21.73 1.20 44.95
C VAL A 135 20.40 1.93 44.81
N CYS A 136 19.68 2.04 45.91
CA CYS A 136 18.40 2.76 45.95
C CYS A 136 18.57 4.24 45.60
N PRO A 137 17.84 4.79 44.61
CA PRO A 137 17.97 6.19 44.21
C PRO A 137 17.42 7.17 45.26
N GLN A 138 16.64 6.69 46.24
CA GLN A 138 16.09 7.56 47.30
C GLN A 138 16.94 7.60 48.56
N CYS A 139 17.42 6.45 49.00
CA CYS A 139 18.13 6.37 50.28
C CYS A 139 19.55 5.75 50.18
N GLN A 140 20.02 5.41 49.00
CA GLN A 140 21.31 4.74 48.69
C GLN A 140 21.49 3.37 49.40
N GLY A 141 20.42 2.80 49.96
CA GLY A 141 20.45 1.49 50.59
C GLY A 141 20.52 0.33 49.57
N GLU A 142 20.76 -0.88 50.08
CA GLU A 142 20.86 -2.10 49.25
C GLU A 142 19.53 -2.48 48.60
N LEU A 143 19.57 -2.82 47.30
CA LEU A 143 18.39 -3.29 46.55
C LEU A 143 18.29 -4.82 46.58
N ARG A 144 17.11 -5.35 46.95
CA ARG A 144 16.81 -6.78 46.95
C ARG A 144 15.86 -7.15 45.81
N LYS A 145 16.01 -8.33 45.23
CA LYS A 145 15.12 -8.84 44.19
C LYS A 145 13.70 -9.00 44.74
N LEU A 146 12.75 -8.25 44.21
CA LEU A 146 11.32 -8.32 44.57
C LEU A 146 10.53 -9.31 43.66
N GLY A 147 10.89 -9.36 42.39
CA GLY A 147 10.19 -10.21 41.39
C GLY A 147 10.71 -9.93 39.99
N GLU A 148 10.02 -10.49 39.00
CA GLU A 148 10.32 -10.33 37.59
C GLU A 148 9.01 -10.08 36.79
N ASP A 149 9.01 -9.11 35.90
CA ASP A 149 7.99 -9.00 34.87
C ASP A 149 8.47 -9.70 33.61
N VAL A 150 7.70 -10.66 33.12
CA VAL A 150 8.00 -11.42 31.93
C VAL A 150 7.04 -11.04 30.84
N SER A 151 7.55 -10.69 29.66
CA SER A 151 6.76 -10.49 28.45
C SER A 151 7.38 -11.24 27.29
N GLU A 152 6.53 -11.79 26.42
CA GLU A 152 6.97 -12.56 25.28
C GLU A 152 6.58 -11.85 23.98
N MET A 153 7.39 -12.05 22.94
CA MET A 153 7.21 -11.48 21.61
C MET A 153 7.58 -12.55 20.58
N LEU A 154 6.77 -12.72 19.54
CA LEU A 154 7.06 -13.63 18.45
C LEU A 154 7.95 -12.93 17.42
N GLU A 155 9.05 -13.56 17.06
CA GLU A 155 9.99 -13.04 16.06
C GLU A 155 10.17 -14.06 14.93
N TYR A 156 10.31 -13.56 13.70
CA TYR A 156 10.61 -14.38 12.53
C TYR A 156 12.12 -14.33 12.25
N VAL A 157 12.74 -15.48 12.32
CA VAL A 157 14.11 -15.69 11.82
C VAL A 157 14.00 -16.41 10.49
N PRO A 158 14.77 -16.08 9.43
CA PRO A 158 14.63 -16.75 8.15
C PRO A 158 14.50 -18.25 8.28
N ALA A 159 13.39 -18.82 7.75
CA ALA A 159 12.97 -20.22 7.84
C ALA A 159 12.51 -20.74 9.22
N SER A 160 12.39 -19.90 10.27
CA SER A 160 11.87 -20.33 11.57
C SER A 160 11.26 -19.21 12.38
N PHE A 161 10.40 -19.55 13.35
CA PHE A 161 9.91 -18.63 14.36
C PHE A 161 10.67 -18.83 15.68
N VAL A 162 10.90 -17.73 16.38
CA VAL A 162 11.45 -17.75 17.74
C VAL A 162 10.59 -16.87 18.66
N VAL A 163 10.48 -17.26 19.92
CA VAL A 163 9.84 -16.43 20.93
C VAL A 163 10.92 -15.67 21.69
N ILE A 164 10.87 -14.34 21.62
CA ILE A 164 11.74 -13.47 22.41
C ILE A 164 11.05 -13.23 23.75
N ARG A 165 11.63 -13.76 24.80
CA ARG A 165 11.15 -13.61 26.17
C ARG A 165 11.92 -12.49 26.87
N HIS A 166 11.25 -11.38 27.14
CA HIS A 166 11.80 -10.27 27.89
C HIS A 166 11.51 -10.46 29.39
N VAL A 167 12.56 -10.56 30.18
CA VAL A 167 12.48 -10.66 31.63
C VAL A 167 13.02 -9.38 32.24
N ARG A 168 12.21 -8.69 33.04
CA ARG A 168 12.58 -7.47 33.76
C ARG A 168 12.56 -7.73 35.26
N THR A 169 13.73 -7.75 35.85
CA THR A 169 13.86 -7.96 37.27
C THR A 169 13.41 -6.72 38.04
N LYS A 170 12.62 -6.93 39.09
CA LYS A 170 12.25 -5.90 40.05
C LYS A 170 13.10 -6.01 41.28
N LEU A 171 13.75 -4.92 41.66
CA LEU A 171 14.54 -4.79 42.89
C LEU A 171 13.80 -3.89 43.86
N CYS A 172 13.84 -4.26 45.14
CA CYS A 172 13.27 -3.46 46.22
C CYS A 172 14.39 -3.06 47.21
N CYS A 173 14.35 -1.82 47.62
CA CYS A 173 15.27 -1.35 48.70
C CYS A 173 14.84 -1.91 50.04
N ALA A 174 15.77 -2.52 50.76
CA ALA A 174 15.49 -3.07 52.09
C ALA A 174 15.19 -2.02 53.14
N THR A 175 15.55 -0.75 52.89
CA THR A 175 15.47 0.33 53.89
C THR A 175 14.23 1.23 53.69
N CYS A 176 13.81 1.50 52.43
CA CYS A 176 12.77 2.46 52.15
C CYS A 176 11.69 1.92 51.18
N ASP A 177 11.69 0.61 50.89
CA ASP A 177 10.75 -0.07 50.00
C ASP A 177 10.64 0.52 48.57
N CYS A 178 11.60 1.38 48.18
CA CYS A 178 11.65 1.90 46.84
C CYS A 178 11.85 0.76 45.82
N ILE A 179 10.98 0.69 44.81
CA ILE A 179 11.06 -0.33 43.74
C ILE A 179 11.76 0.25 42.52
N VAL A 180 12.80 -0.45 42.08
CA VAL A 180 13.57 -0.14 40.85
C VAL A 180 13.40 -1.27 39.85
N GLN A 181 13.14 -0.93 38.62
CA GLN A 181 13.00 -1.88 37.53
C GLN A 181 13.52 -1.28 36.23
N ALA A 182 14.13 -2.08 35.36
CA ALA A 182 14.55 -1.66 34.05
C ALA A 182 13.34 -1.22 33.21
N GLU A 183 13.51 -0.23 32.33
CA GLU A 183 12.49 0.20 31.42
C GLU A 183 12.02 -0.95 30.49
N ALA A 184 10.77 -0.91 30.09
CA ALA A 184 10.25 -1.88 29.13
C ALA A 184 10.93 -1.68 27.79
N PRO A 185 11.42 -2.75 27.11
CA PRO A 185 11.97 -2.62 25.78
C PRO A 185 10.94 -2.04 24.83
N SER A 186 11.36 -1.11 23.97
CA SER A 186 10.49 -0.55 22.95
C SER A 186 9.99 -1.62 22.00
N ARG A 187 8.72 -1.53 21.59
CA ARG A 187 8.12 -2.41 20.59
C ARG A 187 7.72 -1.58 19.38
N PRO A 188 7.89 -2.10 18.14
CA PRO A 188 7.47 -1.38 16.95
C PRO A 188 5.98 -1.00 16.98
N ILE A 189 5.13 -1.92 17.42
CA ILE A 189 3.69 -1.68 17.67
C ILE A 189 3.45 -1.81 19.15
N GLU A 190 2.88 -0.78 19.76
CA GLU A 190 2.57 -0.77 21.19
C GLU A 190 1.68 -1.97 21.55
N ARG A 191 2.08 -2.70 22.58
CA ARG A 191 1.43 -3.95 23.02
C ARG A 191 1.36 -5.04 21.94
N GLY A 192 2.05 -4.87 20.80
CA GLY A 192 2.13 -5.84 19.73
C GLY A 192 2.83 -7.13 20.15
N LEU A 193 2.40 -8.25 19.55
CA LEU A 193 2.99 -9.58 19.75
C LEU A 193 4.19 -9.80 18.82
N ALA A 194 4.17 -9.15 17.65
CA ALA A 194 5.18 -9.32 16.61
C ALA A 194 6.45 -8.54 16.88
N GLY A 195 7.59 -9.19 16.70
CA GLY A 195 8.88 -8.55 16.62
C GLY A 195 9.11 -7.83 15.29
N PRO A 196 10.14 -6.96 15.20
CA PRO A 196 10.40 -6.18 14.00
C PRO A 196 10.68 -7.04 12.77
N GLY A 197 11.35 -8.19 12.91
CA GLY A 197 11.62 -9.10 11.82
C GLY A 197 10.35 -9.75 11.27
N LEU A 198 9.41 -10.16 12.14
CA LEU A 198 8.13 -10.70 11.72
C LEU A 198 7.28 -9.65 10.99
N LEU A 199 7.23 -8.41 11.50
CA LEU A 199 6.53 -7.31 10.82
C LEU A 199 7.11 -7.05 9.44
N ALA A 200 8.44 -6.98 9.32
CA ALA A 200 9.12 -6.79 8.05
C ALA A 200 8.82 -7.95 7.08
N HIS A 201 8.83 -9.19 7.56
CA HIS A 201 8.53 -10.36 6.75
C HIS A 201 7.09 -10.34 6.20
N VAL A 202 6.10 -10.03 7.04
CA VAL A 202 4.69 -9.90 6.62
C VAL A 202 4.52 -8.84 5.54
N LEU A 203 5.16 -7.67 5.71
CA LEU A 203 5.09 -6.58 4.72
C LEU A 203 5.78 -6.94 3.40
N VAL A 204 7.00 -7.48 3.45
CA VAL A 204 7.74 -7.90 2.25
C VAL A 204 6.97 -8.98 1.50
N SER A 205 6.51 -10.01 2.21
CA SER A 205 5.72 -11.09 1.60
C SER A 205 4.44 -10.56 0.95
N LYS A 206 3.74 -9.60 1.60
CA LYS A 206 2.49 -9.04 1.03
C LYS A 206 2.75 -8.14 -0.18
N TYR A 207 3.68 -7.20 -0.07
CA TYR A 207 3.83 -6.13 -1.06
C TYR A 207 4.94 -6.35 -2.07
N CYS A 208 5.94 -7.18 -1.74
CA CYS A 208 7.05 -7.49 -2.63
C CYS A 208 6.92 -8.87 -3.28
N ASP A 209 6.39 -9.85 -2.55
CA ASP A 209 6.26 -11.23 -3.03
C ASP A 209 4.82 -11.58 -3.43
N HIS A 210 3.90 -10.60 -3.38
CA HIS A 210 2.47 -10.73 -3.73
C HIS A 210 1.77 -11.89 -3.01
N GLN A 211 2.15 -12.17 -1.75
CA GLN A 211 1.50 -13.18 -0.93
C GLN A 211 0.39 -12.54 -0.09
N PRO A 212 -0.90 -12.79 -0.40
CA PRO A 212 -2.00 -12.32 0.42
C PRO A 212 -1.90 -12.81 1.87
N LEU A 213 -2.45 -12.06 2.82
CA LEU A 213 -2.37 -12.40 4.25
C LEU A 213 -2.96 -13.79 4.56
N TYR A 214 -4.02 -14.22 3.85
CA TYR A 214 -4.60 -15.55 4.03
C TYR A 214 -3.59 -16.66 3.69
N ARG A 215 -2.80 -16.49 2.61
CA ARG A 215 -1.77 -17.46 2.22
C ARG A 215 -0.62 -17.46 3.21
N GLN A 216 -0.23 -16.29 3.72
CA GLN A 216 0.77 -16.20 4.78
C GLN A 216 0.30 -16.92 6.06
N SER A 217 -0.98 -16.74 6.45
CA SER A 217 -1.59 -17.45 7.59
C SER A 217 -1.49 -18.96 7.42
N GLU A 218 -1.80 -19.50 6.25
CA GLU A 218 -1.68 -20.93 5.95
C GLU A 218 -0.21 -21.41 5.95
N ILE A 219 0.73 -20.59 5.48
CA ILE A 219 2.17 -20.90 5.51
C ILE A 219 2.65 -21.01 6.96
N TYR A 220 2.27 -20.06 7.81
CA TYR A 220 2.68 -20.03 9.21
C TYR A 220 2.02 -21.17 10.02
N ALA A 221 0.75 -21.49 9.73
CA ALA A 221 0.06 -22.63 10.35
C ALA A 221 0.78 -23.97 10.10
N ARG A 222 1.35 -24.15 8.90
CA ARG A 222 2.18 -25.35 8.61
C ARG A 222 3.47 -25.40 9.42
N GLN A 223 3.92 -24.27 9.95
CA GLN A 223 5.08 -24.16 10.86
C GLN A 223 4.65 -24.21 12.34
N GLY A 224 3.37 -24.52 12.61
CA GLY A 224 2.81 -24.60 13.95
C GLY A 224 2.55 -23.23 14.61
N VAL A 225 2.48 -22.14 13.81
CA VAL A 225 2.20 -20.79 14.31
C VAL A 225 0.90 -20.30 13.70
N GLU A 226 -0.15 -20.25 14.50
CA GLU A 226 -1.46 -19.74 14.08
C GLU A 226 -1.50 -18.22 14.23
N LEU A 227 -1.53 -17.52 13.10
CA LEU A 227 -1.70 -16.08 13.00
C LEU A 227 -2.95 -15.75 12.22
N GLU A 228 -3.88 -15.08 12.88
CA GLU A 228 -5.12 -14.64 12.24
C GLU A 228 -4.84 -13.52 11.24
N ARG A 229 -5.60 -13.51 10.14
CA ARG A 229 -5.47 -12.47 9.09
C ARG A 229 -5.77 -11.07 9.60
N SER A 230 -6.79 -10.94 10.48
CA SER A 230 -7.12 -9.68 11.16
C SER A 230 -5.93 -9.12 11.92
N THR A 231 -5.25 -9.97 12.70
CA THR A 231 -4.03 -9.58 13.44
C THR A 231 -2.92 -9.10 12.50
N MET A 232 -2.70 -9.82 11.40
CA MET A 232 -1.70 -9.40 10.41
C MET A 232 -2.11 -8.12 9.67
N ALA A 233 -3.40 -7.90 9.41
CA ALA A 233 -3.90 -6.65 8.82
C ALA A 233 -3.68 -5.47 9.77
N ASP A 234 -3.90 -5.63 11.08
CA ASP A 234 -3.60 -4.62 12.10
C ASP A 234 -2.09 -4.31 12.16
N TRP A 235 -1.23 -5.32 11.99
CA TRP A 235 0.21 -5.12 11.91
C TRP A 235 0.61 -4.34 10.66
N VAL A 236 -0.02 -4.59 9.52
CA VAL A 236 0.19 -3.80 8.30
C VAL A 236 -0.18 -2.35 8.54
N GLY A 237 -1.35 -2.07 9.12
CA GLY A 237 -1.79 -0.72 9.47
C GLY A 237 -0.88 -0.05 10.50
N GLY A 238 -0.46 -0.77 11.54
CA GLY A 238 0.49 -0.29 12.54
C GLY A 238 1.86 0.05 11.94
N SER A 239 2.38 -0.82 11.09
CA SER A 239 3.65 -0.62 10.40
C SER A 239 3.61 0.54 9.40
N SER A 240 2.48 0.74 8.71
CA SER A 240 2.27 1.90 7.84
C SER A 240 2.46 3.21 8.61
N ARG A 241 1.85 3.34 9.80
CA ARG A 241 2.06 4.51 10.67
C ARG A 241 3.50 4.70 11.12
N LEU A 242 4.22 3.60 11.42
CA LEU A 242 5.63 3.66 11.79
C LEU A 242 6.52 4.13 10.64
N LEU A 243 6.16 3.83 9.40
CA LEU A 243 6.92 4.20 8.21
C LEU A 243 6.58 5.61 7.70
N GLU A 244 5.52 6.24 8.20
CA GLU A 244 5.06 7.56 7.74
C GLU A 244 6.17 8.64 7.80
N PRO A 245 7.01 8.75 8.84
CA PRO A 245 8.11 9.72 8.86
C PRO A 245 9.14 9.50 7.74
N LEU A 246 9.37 8.24 7.34
CA LEU A 246 10.27 7.91 6.23
C LEU A 246 9.63 8.26 4.89
N VAL A 247 8.33 7.98 4.72
CA VAL A 247 7.57 8.35 3.52
C VAL A 247 7.54 9.87 3.35
N GLU A 248 7.37 10.62 4.45
CA GLU A 248 7.40 12.08 4.42
C GLU A 248 8.81 12.63 4.12
N ALA A 249 9.86 12.01 4.63
CA ALA A 249 11.23 12.36 4.27
C ALA A 249 11.49 12.11 2.77
N LEU A 250 11.01 10.98 2.25
CA LEU A 250 11.08 10.64 0.82
C LEU A 250 10.30 11.65 -0.03
N ARG A 251 9.07 12.00 0.37
CA ARG A 251 8.28 13.04 -0.29
C ARG A 251 9.06 14.35 -0.39
N ARG A 252 9.62 14.81 0.71
CA ARG A 252 10.42 16.07 0.75
C ARG A 252 11.64 15.97 -0.15
N TYR A 253 12.35 14.85 -0.15
CA TYR A 253 13.51 14.65 -1.03
C TYR A 253 13.12 14.67 -2.50
N VAL A 254 12.03 14.00 -2.88
CA VAL A 254 11.54 13.95 -4.26
C VAL A 254 11.06 15.34 -4.69
N THR A 255 10.22 16.00 -3.90
CA THR A 255 9.63 17.31 -4.25
C THR A 255 10.60 18.49 -4.14
N ALA A 256 11.82 18.28 -3.63
CA ALA A 256 12.88 19.30 -3.63
C ALA A 256 13.66 19.39 -4.96
N ALA A 257 13.36 18.54 -5.95
CA ALA A 257 13.98 18.58 -7.26
C ALA A 257 13.39 19.72 -8.12
N ASP A 258 14.17 20.24 -9.07
CA ASP A 258 13.72 21.24 -10.04
C ASP A 258 12.89 20.64 -11.19
N LYS A 259 12.96 19.32 -11.35
CA LYS A 259 12.20 18.54 -12.33
C LYS A 259 11.63 17.28 -11.67
N LEU A 260 10.37 17.00 -11.96
CA LEU A 260 9.71 15.75 -11.58
C LEU A 260 9.02 15.09 -12.77
N HIS A 261 9.05 13.78 -12.79
CA HIS A 261 8.14 12.99 -13.61
C HIS A 261 6.92 12.62 -12.76
N ALA A 262 5.73 12.73 -13.35
CA ALA A 262 4.47 12.36 -12.68
C ALA A 262 3.59 11.52 -13.59
N ASP A 263 2.90 10.56 -12.97
CA ASP A 263 1.91 9.71 -13.64
C ASP A 263 0.93 9.17 -12.60
N ASP A 264 -0.20 8.59 -13.04
CA ASP A 264 -1.15 7.93 -12.17
C ASP A 264 -1.64 6.61 -12.75
N THR A 265 -1.89 5.64 -11.88
CA THR A 265 -2.49 4.36 -12.26
C THR A 265 -3.74 4.06 -11.44
N PRO A 266 -4.79 3.46 -12.05
CA PRO A 266 -5.93 3.00 -11.28
C PRO A 266 -5.54 1.81 -10.40
N VAL A 267 -5.98 1.84 -9.14
CA VAL A 267 -5.80 0.73 -8.22
C VAL A 267 -7.15 0.29 -7.66
N PRO A 268 -7.46 -1.01 -7.68
CA PRO A 268 -8.65 -1.52 -7.03
C PRO A 268 -8.48 -1.45 -5.51
N VAL A 269 -9.49 -0.93 -4.82
CA VAL A 269 -9.50 -0.77 -3.37
C VAL A 269 -10.71 -1.48 -2.79
N LEU A 270 -10.47 -2.30 -1.79
CA LEU A 270 -11.55 -2.98 -1.06
C LEU A 270 -12.48 -1.96 -0.41
N ALA A 271 -13.77 -2.17 -0.57
CA ALA A 271 -14.83 -1.38 0.03
C ALA A 271 -15.77 -2.32 0.80
N PRO A 272 -15.42 -2.69 2.04
CA PRO A 272 -16.19 -3.64 2.84
C PRO A 272 -17.69 -3.27 2.89
N GLY A 273 -18.55 -4.26 2.72
CA GLY A 273 -20.02 -4.08 2.74
C GLY A 273 -20.65 -3.61 1.42
N GLN A 274 -19.88 -3.30 0.37
CA GLN A 274 -20.42 -2.84 -0.93
C GLN A 274 -20.45 -3.91 -2.03
N GLY A 275 -19.89 -5.10 -1.79
CA GLY A 275 -19.85 -6.21 -2.74
C GLY A 275 -19.05 -5.96 -4.03
N LYS A 276 -18.32 -4.85 -4.12
CA LYS A 276 -17.44 -4.50 -5.25
C LYS A 276 -16.31 -3.59 -4.79
N THR A 277 -15.17 -3.67 -5.49
CA THR A 277 -14.05 -2.76 -5.27
C THR A 277 -14.35 -1.35 -5.78
N LYS A 278 -13.81 -0.34 -5.10
CA LYS A 278 -13.72 1.03 -5.61
C LYS A 278 -12.42 1.19 -6.41
N THR A 279 -12.44 2.06 -7.41
CA THR A 279 -11.23 2.42 -8.13
C THR A 279 -10.62 3.67 -7.49
N GLY A 280 -9.52 3.49 -6.78
CA GLY A 280 -8.67 4.57 -6.32
C GLY A 280 -7.57 4.88 -7.34
N ARG A 281 -6.67 5.79 -7.02
CA ARG A 281 -5.51 6.16 -7.83
C ARG A 281 -4.24 6.10 -7.01
N LEU A 282 -3.20 5.58 -7.62
CA LEU A 282 -1.84 5.66 -7.13
C LEU A 282 -1.08 6.64 -8.02
N TRP A 283 -0.73 7.79 -7.44
CA TRP A 283 0.10 8.81 -8.07
C TRP A 283 1.56 8.48 -7.84
N THR A 284 2.38 8.67 -8.85
CA THR A 284 3.82 8.49 -8.76
C THR A 284 4.52 9.80 -9.10
N TYR A 285 5.53 10.14 -8.30
CA TYR A 285 6.41 11.28 -8.53
C TYR A 285 7.84 10.78 -8.49
N VAL A 286 8.58 11.03 -9.58
CA VAL A 286 9.93 10.49 -9.75
C VAL A 286 10.92 11.62 -9.90
N ARG A 287 11.95 11.61 -9.06
CA ARG A 287 13.19 12.36 -9.22
C ARG A 287 14.22 11.46 -9.84
N ASP A 288 14.62 11.72 -11.08
CA ASP A 288 15.69 10.98 -11.76
C ASP A 288 16.39 11.88 -12.79
N ASP A 289 17.53 12.44 -12.43
CA ASP A 289 18.33 13.34 -13.27
C ASP A 289 19.60 12.66 -13.80
N ARG A 290 19.73 11.35 -13.59
CA ARG A 290 20.86 10.56 -14.15
C ARG A 290 20.99 10.64 -15.66
N PRO A 291 19.91 10.72 -16.47
CA PRO A 291 20.04 10.94 -17.91
C PRO A 291 20.69 12.28 -18.27
N ALA A 292 20.68 13.25 -17.36
CA ALA A 292 21.37 14.55 -17.49
C ALA A 292 22.75 14.55 -16.81
N GLY A 293 23.30 13.37 -16.45
CA GLY A 293 24.63 13.26 -15.83
C GLY A 293 24.68 13.59 -14.34
N ASP A 294 23.53 13.78 -13.67
CA ASP A 294 23.49 14.01 -12.24
C ASP A 294 23.81 12.72 -11.46
N THR A 295 24.58 12.88 -10.38
CA THR A 295 24.95 11.80 -9.46
C THR A 295 23.96 11.64 -8.29
N GLY A 296 22.98 12.52 -8.18
CA GLY A 296 21.93 12.48 -7.15
C GLY A 296 21.17 11.14 -7.20
N ALA A 297 20.86 10.59 -6.01
CA ALA A 297 20.15 9.33 -5.92
C ALA A 297 18.73 9.46 -6.51
N PRO A 298 18.35 8.62 -7.48
CA PRO A 298 16.99 8.62 -7.99
C PRO A 298 16.03 8.14 -6.90
N ALA A 299 14.85 8.73 -6.85
CA ALA A 299 13.84 8.36 -5.88
C ALA A 299 12.43 8.46 -6.44
N VAL A 300 11.54 7.64 -5.90
CA VAL A 300 10.12 7.62 -6.26
C VAL A 300 9.30 7.79 -5.01
N TRP A 301 8.34 8.70 -5.05
CA TRP A 301 7.32 8.84 -4.02
C TRP A 301 5.95 8.50 -4.61
N PHE A 302 5.22 7.63 -3.92
CA PHE A 302 3.85 7.25 -4.26
C PHE A 302 2.87 7.90 -3.30
N ALA A 303 1.73 8.37 -3.85
CA ALA A 303 0.62 8.91 -3.07
C ALA A 303 -0.69 8.28 -3.55
N TYR A 304 -1.54 7.92 -2.60
CA TYR A 304 -2.86 7.36 -2.89
C TYR A 304 -3.94 8.44 -2.85
N SER A 305 -4.95 8.30 -3.73
CA SER A 305 -6.20 9.05 -3.62
C SER A 305 -7.42 8.17 -3.91
N PRO A 306 -8.60 8.49 -3.33
CA PRO A 306 -9.81 7.69 -3.55
C PRO A 306 -10.42 7.86 -4.96
N ASP A 307 -10.00 8.89 -5.69
CA ASP A 307 -10.45 9.21 -7.03
C ASP A 307 -9.34 9.91 -7.84
N ARG A 308 -9.64 10.28 -9.11
CA ARG A 308 -8.70 10.94 -10.04
C ARG A 308 -8.85 12.46 -10.11
N LYS A 309 -9.34 13.13 -9.09
CA LYS A 309 -9.53 14.59 -9.16
C LYS A 309 -8.20 15.35 -9.11
N GLY A 310 -8.17 16.53 -9.79
CA GLY A 310 -6.99 17.39 -9.84
C GLY A 310 -6.60 18.01 -8.50
N GLU A 311 -7.50 18.04 -7.50
CA GLU A 311 -7.21 18.52 -6.15
C GLU A 311 -6.08 17.70 -5.47
N HIS A 312 -5.99 16.39 -5.77
CA HIS A 312 -4.96 15.53 -5.17
C HIS A 312 -3.56 15.90 -5.63
N PRO A 313 -3.22 15.93 -6.93
CA PRO A 313 -1.91 16.39 -7.35
C PRO A 313 -1.64 17.85 -7.00
N ALA A 314 -2.67 18.72 -6.92
CA ALA A 314 -2.49 20.08 -6.45
C ALA A 314 -2.01 20.14 -4.99
N GLN A 315 -2.58 19.32 -4.12
CA GLN A 315 -2.16 19.18 -2.72
C GLN A 315 -0.77 18.52 -2.61
N HIS A 316 -0.51 17.45 -3.38
CA HIS A 316 0.76 16.75 -3.35
C HIS A 316 1.94 17.67 -3.72
N LEU A 317 1.74 18.56 -4.70
CA LEU A 317 2.73 19.46 -5.28
C LEU A 317 2.58 20.92 -4.82
N GLU A 318 1.87 21.17 -3.71
CA GLU A 318 1.61 22.52 -3.20
C GLU A 318 2.90 23.35 -3.05
N LYS A 319 3.99 22.74 -2.60
CA LYS A 319 5.28 23.40 -2.37
C LYS A 319 6.29 23.19 -3.49
N PHE A 320 5.93 22.44 -4.52
CA PHE A 320 6.84 22.16 -5.64
C PHE A 320 6.96 23.38 -6.56
N HIS A 321 8.17 23.65 -7.01
CA HIS A 321 8.51 24.67 -8.01
C HIS A 321 9.42 24.01 -9.04
N GLY A 322 9.16 24.22 -10.33
CA GLY A 322 10.02 23.67 -11.37
C GLY A 322 9.26 23.09 -12.57
N THR A 323 9.81 22.08 -13.19
CA THR A 323 9.21 21.42 -14.37
C THR A 323 8.56 20.11 -13.99
N LEU A 324 7.28 19.96 -14.32
CA LEU A 324 6.55 18.71 -14.18
C LEU A 324 6.41 18.02 -15.54
N GLN A 325 7.05 16.89 -15.70
CA GLN A 325 6.87 16.00 -16.85
C GLN A 325 5.73 15.03 -16.58
N ALA A 326 4.64 15.20 -17.30
CA ALA A 326 3.44 14.38 -17.11
C ALA A 326 2.74 14.13 -18.44
N ASP A 327 1.80 13.19 -18.42
CA ASP A 327 0.87 12.98 -19.51
C ASP A 327 -0.11 14.16 -19.65
N ALA A 328 -1.00 14.06 -20.64
CA ALA A 328 -2.00 15.11 -20.91
C ALA A 328 -3.23 15.02 -19.99
N TYR A 329 -3.12 14.49 -18.79
CA TYR A 329 -4.25 14.41 -17.88
C TYR A 329 -4.69 15.81 -17.43
N ALA A 330 -5.99 16.14 -17.66
CA ALA A 330 -6.55 17.45 -17.39
C ALA A 330 -6.47 17.88 -15.90
N GLY A 331 -6.39 16.91 -14.98
CA GLY A 331 -6.25 17.22 -13.56
C GLY A 331 -4.92 17.88 -13.17
N PHE A 332 -3.92 17.87 -14.05
CA PHE A 332 -2.68 18.63 -13.86
C PHE A 332 -2.79 20.07 -14.35
N ASN A 333 -3.81 20.43 -15.15
CA ASN A 333 -3.89 21.77 -15.76
C ASN A 333 -3.87 22.89 -14.71
N GLN A 334 -4.54 22.72 -13.58
CA GLN A 334 -4.57 23.67 -12.48
C GLN A 334 -3.18 23.99 -11.91
N LEU A 335 -2.24 23.03 -11.99
CA LEU A 335 -0.86 23.22 -11.55
C LEU A 335 -0.08 24.18 -12.45
N TYR A 336 -0.44 24.26 -13.73
CA TYR A 336 0.25 25.03 -14.75
C TYR A 336 -0.27 26.47 -14.87
N GLU A 337 -1.43 26.79 -14.29
CA GLU A 337 -2.00 28.14 -14.26
C GLU A 337 -1.12 29.14 -13.49
N ASN A 338 -0.43 28.64 -12.47
CA ASN A 338 0.54 29.43 -11.72
C ASN A 338 1.94 29.20 -12.34
N VAL A 339 2.64 30.24 -12.71
CA VAL A 339 3.99 30.22 -13.33
C VAL A 339 5.02 29.39 -12.55
N ARG A 340 4.68 28.94 -11.35
CA ARG A 340 5.49 28.13 -10.45
C ARG A 340 5.85 26.75 -11.02
N ILE A 341 4.92 26.09 -11.75
CA ILE A 341 5.12 24.77 -12.33
C ILE A 341 5.01 24.87 -13.84
N ARG A 342 6.07 24.48 -14.53
CA ARG A 342 6.13 24.43 -16.00
C ARG A 342 5.79 23.03 -16.48
N HIS A 343 4.89 22.91 -17.44
CA HIS A 343 4.52 21.63 -18.04
C HIS A 343 5.56 21.20 -19.08
N ALA A 344 6.05 19.96 -19.00
CA ALA A 344 6.74 19.27 -20.09
C ALA A 344 5.95 18.02 -20.46
N ALA A 345 5.56 17.90 -21.73
CA ALA A 345 4.75 16.79 -22.22
C ALA A 345 5.62 15.63 -22.72
N CYS A 346 4.99 14.50 -23.00
CA CYS A 346 5.63 13.22 -23.31
C CYS A 346 5.48 12.85 -24.78
N TRP A 347 6.60 12.77 -25.52
CA TRP A 347 6.61 12.31 -26.91
C TRP A 347 6.25 10.82 -27.06
N ALA A 348 6.43 9.99 -26.05
CA ALA A 348 6.01 8.59 -26.09
C ALA A 348 4.49 8.45 -26.27
N HIS A 349 3.68 9.34 -25.64
CA HIS A 349 2.24 9.37 -25.83
C HIS A 349 1.84 9.80 -27.24
N VAL A 350 2.50 10.82 -27.80
CA VAL A 350 2.30 11.22 -29.18
C VAL A 350 2.64 10.05 -30.13
N ARG A 351 3.79 9.43 -29.92
CA ARG A 351 4.25 8.27 -30.69
C ARG A 351 3.25 7.11 -30.64
N ARG A 352 2.64 6.85 -29.48
CA ARG A 352 1.65 5.79 -29.29
C ARG A 352 0.42 6.00 -30.16
N HIS A 353 -0.11 7.23 -30.22
CA HIS A 353 -1.27 7.55 -31.09
C HIS A 353 -0.98 7.20 -32.56
N PHE A 354 0.19 7.56 -33.08
CA PHE A 354 0.55 7.24 -34.47
C PHE A 354 0.90 5.77 -34.68
N TYR A 355 1.47 5.10 -33.66
CA TYR A 355 1.71 3.67 -33.72
C TYR A 355 0.40 2.87 -33.81
N ASP A 356 -0.58 3.22 -33.01
CA ASP A 356 -1.91 2.57 -33.04
C ASP A 356 -2.60 2.77 -34.39
N LEU A 357 -2.47 3.99 -34.99
CA LEU A 357 -2.98 4.29 -36.33
C LEU A 357 -2.28 3.48 -37.42
N GLU A 358 -0.96 3.31 -37.34
CA GLU A 358 -0.19 2.49 -38.31
C GLU A 358 -0.58 1.02 -38.23
N GLN A 359 -0.78 0.50 -37.00
CA GLN A 359 -1.21 -0.88 -36.80
C GLN A 359 -2.64 -1.14 -37.28
N ALA A 360 -3.53 -0.16 -37.11
CA ALA A 360 -4.96 -0.32 -37.49
C ALA A 360 -5.19 -0.17 -38.99
N HIS A 361 -4.49 0.77 -39.66
CA HIS A 361 -4.85 1.22 -41.02
C HIS A 361 -3.66 1.35 -41.96
N SER A 362 -2.45 0.97 -41.57
CA SER A 362 -1.22 1.13 -42.36
C SER A 362 -1.08 2.54 -42.97
N SER A 363 -1.31 3.57 -42.14
CA SER A 363 -1.38 4.97 -42.54
C SER A 363 0.00 5.52 -42.98
N PRO A 364 0.19 5.98 -44.22
CA PRO A 364 1.44 6.62 -44.65
C PRO A 364 1.84 7.80 -43.78
N VAL A 365 0.86 8.60 -43.31
CA VAL A 365 1.08 9.74 -42.44
C VAL A 365 1.58 9.28 -41.06
N ALA A 366 1.02 8.20 -40.53
CA ALA A 366 1.45 7.64 -39.26
C ALA A 366 2.89 7.11 -39.38
N ARG A 367 3.24 6.41 -40.44
CA ARG A 367 4.57 5.87 -40.69
C ARG A 367 5.62 6.97 -40.78
N GLU A 368 5.36 8.02 -41.56
CA GLU A 368 6.24 9.19 -41.69
C GLU A 368 6.42 9.90 -40.34
N THR A 369 5.32 10.08 -39.59
CA THR A 369 5.41 10.66 -38.23
C THR A 369 6.29 9.82 -37.31
N LEU A 370 6.13 8.50 -37.33
CA LEU A 370 6.94 7.59 -36.49
C LEU A 370 8.43 7.67 -36.84
N GLN A 371 8.77 7.81 -38.13
CA GLN A 371 10.16 7.99 -38.57
C GLN A 371 10.75 9.32 -38.07
N ARG A 372 9.99 10.43 -38.18
CA ARG A 372 10.43 11.75 -37.70
C ARG A 372 10.59 11.79 -36.18
N ILE A 373 9.67 11.20 -35.44
CA ILE A 373 9.79 11.04 -33.98
C ILE A 373 10.99 10.14 -33.67
N GLY A 374 11.21 9.06 -34.43
CA GLY A 374 12.39 8.20 -34.29
C GLY A 374 13.71 8.95 -34.40
N ALA A 375 13.81 9.93 -35.32
CA ALA A 375 15.00 10.77 -35.46
C ALA A 375 15.26 11.63 -34.20
N LEU A 376 14.20 12.16 -33.56
CA LEU A 376 14.33 12.88 -32.28
C LEU A 376 14.89 11.97 -31.17
N TYR A 377 14.41 10.73 -31.08
CA TYR A 377 14.92 9.74 -30.11
C TYR A 377 16.37 9.33 -30.41
N GLY A 378 16.77 9.29 -31.68
CA GLY A 378 18.18 9.06 -32.08
C GLY A 378 19.11 10.13 -31.49
N VAL A 379 18.73 11.40 -31.57
CA VAL A 379 19.51 12.49 -30.93
C VAL A 379 19.60 12.30 -29.41
N GLU A 380 18.49 11.92 -28.76
CA GLU A 380 18.48 11.71 -27.32
C GLU A 380 19.36 10.53 -26.87
N GLU A 381 19.47 9.48 -27.68
CA GLU A 381 20.35 8.34 -27.41
C GLU A 381 21.82 8.77 -27.38
N GLU A 382 22.26 9.63 -28.30
CA GLU A 382 23.63 10.14 -28.38
C GLU A 382 24.03 11.03 -27.19
N ILE A 383 23.07 11.76 -26.62
CA ILE A 383 23.33 12.74 -25.56
C ILE A 383 22.96 12.26 -24.16
N ARG A 384 22.48 11.03 -24.04
CA ARG A 384 22.11 10.44 -22.74
C ARG A 384 23.32 10.34 -21.81
N GLY A 385 23.15 10.82 -20.57
CA GLY A 385 24.21 10.86 -19.56
C GLY A 385 25.21 12.03 -19.72
N LYS A 386 25.04 12.88 -20.74
CA LYS A 386 25.85 14.12 -20.87
C LYS A 386 25.28 15.22 -19.97
N PRO A 387 26.15 16.18 -19.57
CA PRO A 387 25.70 17.36 -18.80
C PRO A 387 24.60 18.15 -19.48
N PRO A 388 23.73 18.84 -18.72
CA PRO A 388 22.57 19.55 -19.26
C PRO A 388 22.89 20.57 -20.35
N ASP A 389 23.99 21.32 -20.21
CA ASP A 389 24.39 22.33 -21.20
C ASP A 389 24.76 21.68 -22.54
N GLN A 390 25.45 20.53 -22.51
CA GLN A 390 25.78 19.79 -23.72
C GLN A 390 24.52 19.22 -24.39
N ARG A 391 23.60 18.65 -23.59
CA ARG A 391 22.32 18.16 -24.10
C ARG A 391 21.53 19.29 -24.76
N ARG A 392 21.42 20.44 -24.12
CA ARG A 392 20.76 21.62 -24.68
C ARG A 392 21.40 22.05 -25.98
N ALA A 393 22.74 22.17 -26.03
CA ALA A 393 23.44 22.61 -27.25
C ALA A 393 23.17 21.68 -28.45
N VAL A 394 23.25 20.34 -28.25
CA VAL A 394 22.96 19.36 -29.30
C VAL A 394 21.48 19.42 -29.71
N ARG A 395 20.55 19.55 -28.80
CA ARG A 395 19.12 19.66 -29.09
C ARG A 395 18.80 20.90 -29.92
N GLN A 396 19.44 22.05 -29.60
CA GLN A 396 19.25 23.28 -30.36
C GLN A 396 19.77 23.16 -31.83
N THR A 397 20.84 22.40 -32.05
CA THR A 397 21.43 22.23 -33.39
C THR A 397 20.79 21.10 -34.18
N GLN A 398 20.35 20.00 -33.54
CA GLN A 398 19.86 18.80 -34.23
C GLN A 398 18.36 18.59 -34.06
N SER A 399 17.83 18.65 -32.83
CA SER A 399 16.40 18.37 -32.58
C SER A 399 15.49 19.50 -33.01
N LYS A 400 15.90 20.78 -32.81
CA LYS A 400 15.07 21.93 -33.15
C LYS A 400 14.71 21.98 -34.64
N PRO A 401 15.64 21.84 -35.61
CA PRO A 401 15.26 21.82 -37.02
C PRO A 401 14.30 20.65 -37.38
N LEU A 402 14.46 19.48 -36.74
CA LEU A 402 13.56 18.35 -36.93
C LEU A 402 12.15 18.66 -36.42
N LEU A 403 12.04 19.32 -35.27
CA LEU A 403 10.76 19.74 -34.70
C LEU A 403 10.08 20.82 -35.54
N ASP A 404 10.82 21.81 -36.01
CA ASP A 404 10.28 22.88 -36.86
C ASP A 404 9.73 22.27 -38.17
N SER A 405 10.49 21.41 -38.83
CA SER A 405 10.03 20.67 -40.02
C SER A 405 8.83 19.73 -39.74
N LEU A 406 8.79 19.09 -38.58
CA LEU A 406 7.66 18.23 -38.20
C LEU A 406 6.38 19.08 -37.98
N ARG A 407 6.49 20.25 -37.37
CA ARG A 407 5.36 21.16 -37.17
C ARG A 407 4.77 21.64 -38.50
N GLU A 408 5.63 22.15 -39.39
CA GLU A 408 5.21 22.59 -40.71
C GLU A 408 4.53 21.45 -41.49
N TRP A 409 5.10 20.25 -41.40
CA TRP A 409 4.52 19.08 -42.07
C TRP A 409 3.17 18.67 -41.46
N PHE A 410 2.99 18.75 -40.14
CA PHE A 410 1.69 18.52 -39.48
C PHE A 410 0.64 19.53 -39.92
N GLU A 411 0.97 20.82 -39.96
CA GLU A 411 0.07 21.90 -40.39
C GLU A 411 -0.34 21.73 -41.86
N ALA A 412 0.63 21.39 -42.74
CA ALA A 412 0.36 21.12 -44.14
C ALA A 412 -0.48 19.84 -44.34
N THR A 413 -0.29 18.83 -43.53
CA THR A 413 -1.05 17.58 -43.59
C THR A 413 -2.48 17.77 -43.11
N LEU A 414 -2.71 18.56 -42.04
CA LEU A 414 -4.06 18.88 -41.56
C LEU A 414 -4.94 19.56 -42.61
N SER A 415 -4.35 20.38 -43.49
CA SER A 415 -5.11 21.04 -44.54
C SER A 415 -5.72 20.06 -45.57
N LYS A 416 -5.15 18.85 -45.68
CA LYS A 416 -5.54 17.79 -46.62
C LYS A 416 -6.42 16.70 -46.01
N LEU A 417 -6.60 16.69 -44.69
CA LEU A 417 -7.32 15.64 -43.98
C LEU A 417 -8.71 16.06 -43.56
N SER A 418 -9.63 15.10 -43.50
CA SER A 418 -10.93 15.30 -42.88
C SER A 418 -10.83 15.64 -41.43
N ARG A 419 -11.64 16.59 -40.94
CA ARG A 419 -11.67 17.03 -39.53
C ARG A 419 -12.00 15.89 -38.55
N LYS A 420 -12.66 14.84 -39.01
CA LYS A 420 -13.10 13.70 -38.17
C LYS A 420 -12.16 12.49 -38.28
N SER A 421 -11.08 12.54 -39.07
CA SER A 421 -10.17 11.42 -39.20
C SER A 421 -9.36 11.24 -37.90
N GLU A 422 -9.08 9.99 -37.52
CA GLU A 422 -8.25 9.65 -36.36
C GLU A 422 -6.84 10.25 -36.48
N THR A 423 -6.29 10.31 -37.68
CA THR A 423 -5.01 10.99 -37.98
C THR A 423 -5.07 12.47 -37.64
N THR A 424 -6.19 13.15 -37.96
CA THR A 424 -6.40 14.57 -37.58
C THR A 424 -6.43 14.75 -36.07
N VAL A 425 -7.09 13.84 -35.36
CA VAL A 425 -7.14 13.85 -33.89
C VAL A 425 -5.72 13.70 -33.30
N ALA A 426 -4.93 12.75 -33.82
CA ALA A 426 -3.56 12.53 -33.35
C ALA A 426 -2.64 13.75 -33.61
N ILE A 427 -2.74 14.37 -34.80
CA ILE A 427 -1.94 15.58 -35.12
C ILE A 427 -2.37 16.75 -34.21
N ARG A 428 -3.67 16.96 -34.03
CA ARG A 428 -4.18 18.03 -33.14
C ARG A 428 -3.78 17.79 -31.68
N TYR A 429 -3.74 16.55 -31.24
CA TYR A 429 -3.24 16.20 -29.93
C TYR A 429 -1.79 16.69 -29.73
N ALA A 430 -0.91 16.46 -30.70
CA ALA A 430 0.46 16.93 -30.68
C ALA A 430 0.56 18.46 -30.75
N LEU A 431 -0.10 19.09 -31.74
CA LEU A 431 -0.03 20.54 -31.92
C LEU A 431 -0.61 21.35 -30.78
N SER A 432 -1.69 20.87 -30.12
CA SER A 432 -2.27 21.54 -28.95
C SER A 432 -1.34 21.58 -27.72
N ARG A 433 -0.28 20.77 -27.72
CA ARG A 433 0.71 20.64 -26.64
C ARG A 433 2.11 20.95 -27.12
N TRP A 434 2.23 21.62 -28.28
CA TRP A 434 3.53 21.76 -28.94
C TRP A 434 4.57 22.41 -28.04
N ASP A 435 4.21 23.50 -27.36
CA ASP A 435 5.12 24.22 -26.45
C ASP A 435 5.61 23.35 -25.29
N ALA A 436 4.72 22.51 -24.74
CA ALA A 436 5.09 21.56 -23.69
C ALA A 436 5.94 20.38 -24.22
N LEU A 437 5.68 19.93 -25.46
CA LEU A 437 6.44 18.87 -26.13
C LEU A 437 7.84 19.34 -26.55
N THR A 438 8.01 20.59 -26.87
CA THR A 438 9.29 21.15 -27.32
C THR A 438 10.13 21.74 -26.18
N ARG A 439 9.58 21.85 -24.98
CA ARG A 439 10.28 22.44 -23.83
C ARG A 439 11.62 21.74 -23.51
N TYR A 440 11.75 20.45 -23.76
CA TYR A 440 12.96 19.68 -23.50
C TYR A 440 14.19 20.19 -24.28
N ILE A 441 14.00 20.88 -25.43
CA ILE A 441 15.13 21.44 -26.20
C ILE A 441 15.70 22.69 -25.55
N GLU A 442 14.95 23.36 -24.67
CA GLU A 442 15.37 24.58 -23.97
C GLU A 442 16.10 24.29 -22.66
N ASP A 443 15.84 23.11 -22.07
CA ASP A 443 16.39 22.72 -20.76
C ASP A 443 16.97 21.29 -20.84
N GLY A 444 18.28 21.18 -20.65
CA GLY A 444 18.99 19.91 -20.73
C GLY A 444 18.62 18.88 -19.64
N HIS A 445 17.96 19.29 -18.54
CA HIS A 445 17.48 18.37 -17.52
C HIS A 445 16.20 17.65 -17.95
N ILE A 446 15.38 18.26 -18.80
CA ILE A 446 14.09 17.70 -19.21
C ILE A 446 14.33 16.54 -20.18
N GLU A 447 13.57 15.45 -20.02
CA GLU A 447 13.56 14.31 -20.91
C GLU A 447 12.56 14.50 -22.07
N ILE A 448 12.80 13.79 -23.19
CA ILE A 448 11.85 13.79 -24.32
C ILE A 448 10.53 13.11 -23.96
N ASP A 449 10.55 12.20 -22.99
CA ASP A 449 9.39 11.41 -22.56
C ASP A 449 9.26 11.27 -21.04
N ASN A 450 8.13 10.71 -20.61
CA ASN A 450 7.81 10.44 -19.21
C ASN A 450 8.02 8.97 -18.79
N ASN A 451 8.83 8.22 -19.52
CA ASN A 451 9.03 6.79 -19.29
C ASN A 451 9.61 6.47 -17.88
N ALA A 452 10.20 7.45 -17.20
CA ALA A 452 10.68 7.27 -15.83
C ALA A 452 9.52 7.01 -14.86
N ALA A 453 8.40 7.76 -14.98
CA ALA A 453 7.21 7.53 -14.18
C ALA A 453 6.53 6.19 -14.53
N GLU A 454 6.37 5.88 -15.82
CA GLU A 454 5.77 4.61 -16.26
C GLU A 454 6.58 3.40 -15.76
N ARG A 455 7.92 3.45 -15.81
CA ARG A 455 8.78 2.38 -15.29
C ARG A 455 8.64 2.20 -13.79
N SER A 456 8.45 3.27 -13.03
CA SER A 456 8.30 3.20 -11.58
C SER A 456 6.99 2.51 -11.18
N LEU A 457 5.90 2.74 -11.93
CA LEU A 457 4.61 2.08 -11.74
C LEU A 457 4.65 0.58 -12.04
N ARG A 458 5.50 0.15 -12.98
CA ARG A 458 5.68 -1.29 -13.26
C ARG A 458 6.14 -2.07 -12.03
N GLY A 459 7.00 -1.47 -11.19
CA GLY A 459 7.44 -2.08 -9.94
C GLY A 459 6.29 -2.38 -8.98
N VAL A 460 5.24 -1.55 -8.97
CA VAL A 460 4.04 -1.76 -8.17
C VAL A 460 3.14 -2.84 -8.80
N ALA A 461 2.97 -2.81 -10.13
CA ALA A 461 2.08 -3.72 -10.85
C ALA A 461 2.61 -5.16 -10.99
N LEU A 462 3.94 -5.33 -11.12
CA LEU A 462 4.56 -6.63 -11.39
C LEU A 462 5.23 -7.25 -10.15
N GLY A 463 5.29 -6.50 -9.01
CA GLY A 463 6.10 -6.87 -7.85
C GLY A 463 7.61 -6.90 -8.20
N PRO A 464 8.48 -6.51 -7.33
CA PRO A 464 9.77 -6.00 -7.77
C PRO A 464 10.92 -6.97 -7.65
N PRO A 465 11.84 -6.95 -8.63
CA PRO A 465 13.25 -7.18 -8.34
C PRO A 465 13.96 -5.94 -7.74
N ALA A 466 13.45 -4.72 -7.99
CA ALA A 466 14.14 -3.48 -7.59
C ALA A 466 13.85 -3.02 -6.16
N THR A 467 12.64 -3.18 -5.66
CA THR A 467 12.26 -2.85 -4.27
C THR A 467 12.82 -3.84 -3.26
N ARG A 468 13.03 -5.10 -3.66
CA ARG A 468 13.68 -6.12 -2.81
C ARG A 468 15.05 -5.68 -2.30
N ARG A 469 15.89 -5.06 -3.16
CA ARG A 469 17.21 -4.56 -2.77
C ARG A 469 17.13 -3.38 -1.80
N CYS A 470 16.16 -2.49 -1.99
CA CYS A 470 16.01 -1.32 -1.12
C CYS A 470 15.53 -1.72 0.28
N TRP A 471 14.61 -2.68 0.39
CA TRP A 471 14.13 -3.21 1.66
C TRP A 471 15.17 -4.09 2.35
N GLN A 472 15.91 -4.93 1.62
CA GLN A 472 17.02 -5.69 2.18
C GLN A 472 18.10 -4.78 2.77
N ALA A 473 18.48 -3.72 2.05
CA ALA A 473 19.44 -2.74 2.56
C ALA A 473 18.94 -1.98 3.80
N LEU A 474 17.63 -1.70 3.88
CA LEU A 474 17.02 -1.09 5.08
C LEU A 474 16.97 -2.05 6.27
N VAL A 475 16.66 -3.31 6.03
CA VAL A 475 16.64 -4.37 7.06
C VAL A 475 18.07 -4.66 7.55
N GLU A 476 19.05 -4.73 6.64
CA GLU A 476 20.46 -4.91 6.98
C GLU A 476 21.01 -3.72 7.76
N LYS A 477 20.70 -2.47 7.37
CA LYS A 477 21.06 -1.28 8.14
C LYS A 477 20.40 -1.23 9.52
N ALA A 478 19.11 -1.61 9.62
CA ALA A 478 18.42 -1.68 10.91
C ALA A 478 19.02 -2.76 11.82
N ASN A 479 19.48 -3.87 11.26
CA ASN A 479 20.15 -4.93 12.00
C ASN A 479 21.61 -4.56 12.39
N SER A 480 22.36 -3.87 11.52
CA SER A 480 23.71 -3.40 11.79
C SER A 480 23.74 -2.31 12.87
N ALA A 481 22.80 -1.35 12.84
CA ALA A 481 22.66 -0.34 13.88
C ALA A 481 22.32 -0.91 15.28
N LYS A 482 21.74 -2.12 15.33
CA LYS A 482 21.50 -2.84 16.60
C LYS A 482 22.73 -3.56 17.14
N VAL A 483 23.68 -3.92 16.31
CA VAL A 483 24.94 -4.56 16.74
C VAL A 483 25.86 -3.51 17.33
N GLU A 484 25.91 -2.29 16.79
CA GLU A 484 26.74 -1.19 17.30
C GLU A 484 26.22 -0.56 18.61
N GLN A 485 24.91 -0.74 18.95
CA GLN A 485 24.37 -0.28 20.24
C GLN A 485 24.47 -1.32 21.37
N ASN A 486 24.96 -2.53 21.08
CA ASN A 486 25.15 -3.62 22.07
C ASN A 486 26.61 -4.04 22.27
N THR A 487 27.57 -3.31 21.70
CA THR A 487 28.98 -3.29 22.05
C THR A 487 29.32 -2.00 22.80
#